data_c6c70d0b713c4ce2130e9f4d696538c9
#
_entry.id   c6c70d0b713c4ce2130e9f4d696538c9
#
_cell.length_a   1.000
_cell.length_b   1.000
_cell.length_c   1.000
_cell.angle_alpha   90.00
_cell.angle_beta   90.00
_cell.angle_gamma   90.00
#
_symmetry.space_group_name_H-M   'P 1'
#
loop_
_entity.id
_entity.type
_entity.pdbx_description
1 polymer ?
#
loop_
_entity_poly.entity_id
_entity_poly.type
_entity_poly.pdbx_seq_one_letter_code
_entity_poly.pdbx_strand_id
1 'polypeptide(L)'
;MTNKKRILIETLHGSVAQLNELSSMTEGIDIYDDTGCVDTDFLIEAISCVSAFMDASNIVVQKISSLLAPDASTDEKKKQADEGKKWSVEEILKHCTLVDGVLKLPQVQFNKKSYAEAKKWIEEASGSWQGGKIQGFTFPFNPERVFSILKEGKRCNLQQKYQFFETPADVADWLVMLAGGIREDDTVLEPSAGRGALIKAIHRACPSVIVECYELMPENREFLHTLS
;
A
#
# COMPACT_ATOMS: atom_id res chain seq x y z
N MET A 1 -9.04 34.29 7.66
CA MET A 1 -8.85 32.86 7.33
C MET A 1 -8.29 32.81 5.92
N THR A 2 -7.13 32.18 5.69
CA THR A 2 -6.53 32.10 4.34
C THR A 2 -7.41 31.28 3.42
N ASN A 3 -7.42 31.60 2.12
CA ASN A 3 -8.23 30.88 1.11
C ASN A 3 -7.97 29.36 1.13
N LYS A 4 -6.70 28.94 1.37
CA LYS A 4 -6.30 27.54 1.54
C LYS A 4 -7.02 26.86 2.71
N LYS A 5 -7.15 27.51 3.87
CA LYS A 5 -7.88 26.94 5.02
C LYS A 5 -9.37 26.77 4.74
N ARG A 6 -9.97 27.71 3.99
CA ARG A 6 -11.38 27.60 3.62
C ARG A 6 -11.63 26.41 2.70
N ILE A 7 -10.82 26.26 1.64
CA ILE A 7 -10.92 25.12 0.70
C ILE A 7 -10.72 23.78 1.43
N LEU A 8 -9.77 23.70 2.35
CA LEU A 8 -9.54 22.49 3.14
C LEU A 8 -10.75 22.13 3.99
N ILE A 9 -11.34 23.09 4.68
CA ILE A 9 -12.53 22.89 5.52
C ILE A 9 -13.73 22.46 4.67
N GLU A 10 -13.97 23.11 3.53
CA GLU A 10 -15.05 22.74 2.60
C GLU A 10 -14.86 21.32 2.04
N THR A 11 -13.62 20.94 1.72
CA THR A 11 -13.28 19.58 1.25
C THR A 11 -13.52 18.52 2.35
N LEU A 12 -13.11 18.81 3.59
CA LEU A 12 -13.33 17.91 4.73
C LEU A 12 -14.81 17.76 5.07
N HIS A 13 -15.58 18.84 5.05
CA HIS A 13 -17.03 18.78 5.28
C HIS A 13 -17.74 17.94 4.22
N GLY A 14 -17.37 18.07 2.94
CA GLY A 14 -17.91 17.25 1.87
C GLY A 14 -17.62 15.76 2.07
N SER A 15 -16.43 15.43 2.50
CA SER A 15 -16.04 14.02 2.76
C SER A 15 -16.75 13.44 3.99
N VAL A 16 -16.94 14.22 5.05
CA VAL A 16 -17.69 13.79 6.24
C VAL A 16 -19.18 13.58 5.88
N ALA A 17 -19.75 14.43 5.03
CA ALA A 17 -21.13 14.25 4.57
C ALA A 17 -21.30 12.94 3.79
N GLN A 18 -20.37 12.61 2.89
CA GLN A 18 -20.39 11.35 2.15
C GLN A 18 -20.21 10.13 3.08
N LEU A 19 -19.34 10.22 4.10
CA LEU A 19 -19.19 9.19 5.13
C LEU A 19 -20.47 8.94 5.91
N ASN A 20 -21.16 10.01 6.32
CA ASN A 20 -22.43 9.91 7.05
C ASN A 20 -23.54 9.32 6.17
N GLU A 21 -23.56 9.64 4.88
CA GLU A 21 -24.49 9.05 3.92
C GLU A 21 -24.26 7.55 3.77
N LEU A 22 -22.99 7.12 3.59
CA LEU A 22 -22.62 5.69 3.55
C LEU A 22 -22.96 4.97 4.87
N SER A 23 -22.69 5.59 6.02
CA SER A 23 -23.05 5.02 7.32
C SER A 23 -24.55 4.83 7.48
N SER A 24 -25.36 5.78 7.00
CA SER A 24 -26.83 5.67 7.05
C SER A 24 -27.37 4.59 6.11
N MET A 25 -26.68 4.32 5.01
CA MET A 25 -27.06 3.24 4.07
C MET A 25 -26.77 1.85 4.64
N THR A 26 -25.86 1.73 5.62
CA THR A 26 -25.51 0.45 6.24
C THR A 26 -26.27 0.15 7.54
N GLU A 27 -26.97 1.13 8.11
CA GLU A 27 -27.80 0.92 9.29
C GLU A 27 -29.10 0.17 8.95
N GLY A 28 -29.19 -1.07 9.43
CA GLY A 28 -30.42 -1.90 9.33
C GLY A 28 -30.50 -2.77 8.08
N ILE A 29 -29.38 -3.02 7.40
CA ILE A 29 -29.34 -3.88 6.23
C ILE A 29 -29.28 -5.35 6.68
N ASP A 30 -30.28 -6.12 6.26
CA ASP A 30 -30.26 -7.57 6.30
C ASP A 30 -29.54 -8.06 5.03
N ILE A 31 -28.39 -8.69 5.20
CA ILE A 31 -27.58 -9.22 4.08
C ILE A 31 -28.07 -10.55 3.56
N TYR A 32 -29.11 -11.09 4.15
CA TYR A 32 -29.72 -12.35 3.76
C TYR A 32 -31.05 -12.12 3.06
N ASP A 33 -31.27 -12.84 1.98
CA ASP A 33 -32.59 -12.90 1.33
C ASP A 33 -33.60 -13.72 2.18
N ASP A 34 -34.85 -13.73 1.76
CA ASP A 34 -35.94 -14.47 2.42
C ASP A 34 -35.69 -16.00 2.52
N THR A 35 -34.68 -16.51 1.82
CA THR A 35 -34.28 -17.94 1.84
C THR A 35 -33.11 -18.19 2.78
N GLY A 36 -32.54 -17.15 3.40
CA GLY A 36 -31.35 -17.21 4.25
C GLY A 36 -30.03 -17.32 3.46
N CYS A 37 -30.07 -17.05 2.15
CA CYS A 37 -28.87 -16.92 1.33
C CYS A 37 -28.39 -15.47 1.27
N VAL A 38 -27.11 -15.28 1.07
CA VAL A 38 -26.51 -13.93 0.94
C VAL A 38 -27.03 -13.28 -0.35
N ASP A 39 -27.62 -12.08 -0.22
CA ASP A 39 -28.06 -11.28 -1.36
C ASP A 39 -26.85 -10.77 -2.15
N THR A 40 -26.63 -11.41 -3.31
CA THR A 40 -25.49 -11.09 -4.18
C THR A 40 -25.59 -9.71 -4.82
N ASP A 41 -26.79 -9.22 -5.09
CA ASP A 41 -27.00 -7.90 -5.68
C ASP A 41 -26.65 -6.81 -4.65
N PHE A 42 -27.04 -7.02 -3.40
CA PHE A 42 -26.63 -6.19 -2.28
C PHE A 42 -25.10 -6.16 -2.09
N LEU A 43 -24.43 -7.32 -2.16
CA LEU A 43 -22.98 -7.37 -2.05
C LEU A 43 -22.27 -6.59 -3.17
N ILE A 44 -22.78 -6.66 -4.40
CA ILE A 44 -22.24 -5.91 -5.53
C ILE A 44 -22.39 -4.40 -5.29
N GLU A 45 -23.54 -3.97 -4.78
CA GLU A 45 -23.80 -2.57 -4.47
C GLU A 45 -22.92 -2.07 -3.32
N ALA A 46 -22.76 -2.87 -2.25
CA ALA A 46 -21.88 -2.56 -1.12
C ALA A 46 -20.42 -2.44 -1.56
N ILE A 47 -19.92 -3.36 -2.40
CA ILE A 47 -18.56 -3.30 -2.96
C ILE A 47 -18.39 -2.03 -3.83
N SER A 48 -19.38 -1.67 -4.62
CA SER A 48 -19.37 -0.46 -5.43
C SER A 48 -19.30 0.80 -4.55
N CYS A 49 -20.07 0.86 -3.47
CA CYS A 49 -20.04 1.96 -2.50
C CYS A 49 -18.68 2.08 -1.80
N VAL A 50 -18.08 0.96 -1.39
CA VAL A 50 -16.74 0.94 -0.78
C VAL A 50 -15.68 1.40 -1.77
N SER A 51 -15.75 0.98 -3.02
CA SER A 51 -14.85 1.44 -4.08
C SER A 51 -14.95 2.95 -4.30
N ALA A 52 -16.17 3.47 -4.42
CA ALA A 52 -16.42 4.91 -4.57
C ALA A 52 -15.90 5.72 -3.36
N PHE A 53 -16.03 5.18 -2.15
CA PHE A 53 -15.47 5.77 -0.93
C PHE A 53 -13.94 5.82 -0.94
N MET A 54 -13.29 4.74 -1.35
CA MET A 54 -11.83 4.67 -1.48
C MET A 54 -11.30 5.70 -2.48
N ASP A 55 -11.97 5.86 -3.62
CA ASP A 55 -11.63 6.86 -4.63
C ASP A 55 -11.81 8.28 -4.11
N ALA A 56 -12.92 8.57 -3.43
CA ALA A 56 -13.17 9.87 -2.82
C ALA A 56 -12.12 10.20 -1.74
N SER A 57 -11.74 9.23 -0.91
CA SER A 57 -10.70 9.38 0.12
C SER A 57 -9.34 9.68 -0.50
N ASN A 58 -8.97 9.00 -1.58
CA ASN A 58 -7.73 9.26 -2.30
C ASN A 58 -7.69 10.68 -2.90
N ILE A 59 -8.79 11.16 -3.46
CA ILE A 59 -8.92 12.53 -3.98
C ILE A 59 -8.71 13.55 -2.86
N VAL A 60 -9.29 13.31 -1.69
CA VAL A 60 -9.15 14.18 -0.51
C VAL A 60 -7.70 14.23 -0.04
N VAL A 61 -7.05 13.07 0.10
CA VAL A 61 -5.63 13.00 0.49
C VAL A 61 -4.74 13.73 -0.50
N GLN A 62 -4.94 13.54 -1.80
CA GLN A 62 -4.18 14.25 -2.84
C GLN A 62 -4.40 15.76 -2.76
N LYS A 63 -5.65 16.21 -2.54
CA LYS A 63 -5.99 17.63 -2.45
C LYS A 63 -5.42 18.28 -1.19
N ILE A 64 -5.44 17.58 -0.05
CA ILE A 64 -4.79 18.00 1.18
C ILE A 64 -3.27 18.11 0.97
N SER A 65 -2.64 17.11 0.36
CA SER A 65 -1.21 17.11 0.07
C SER A 65 -0.80 18.27 -0.84
N SER A 66 -1.60 18.59 -1.86
CA SER A 66 -1.35 19.74 -2.74
C SER A 66 -1.53 21.09 -2.04
N LEU A 67 -2.44 21.19 -1.07
CA LEU A 67 -2.67 22.41 -0.29
C LEU A 67 -1.61 22.62 0.82
N LEU A 68 -1.03 21.53 1.31
CA LEU A 68 0.07 21.56 2.30
C LEU A 68 1.45 21.68 1.64
N ALA A 69 1.55 21.51 0.31
CA ALA A 69 2.79 21.75 -0.40
C ALA A 69 3.24 23.21 -0.18
N PRO A 70 4.51 23.47 0.16
CA PRO A 70 5.02 24.82 0.34
C PRO A 70 4.88 25.61 -0.96
N ASP A 71 4.47 26.89 -0.85
CA ASP A 71 4.33 27.79 -1.99
C ASP A 71 5.67 27.91 -2.73
N ALA A 72 5.64 27.66 -4.03
CA ALA A 72 6.81 27.73 -4.90
C ALA A 72 7.43 29.14 -5.06
N SER A 73 6.90 30.13 -4.34
CA SER A 73 7.32 31.54 -4.47
C SER A 73 8.44 32.01 -3.54
N THR A 74 8.96 31.13 -2.65
CA THR A 74 10.06 31.46 -1.72
C THR A 74 11.40 30.82 -2.07
N ASP A 75 11.48 30.06 -3.18
CA ASP A 75 12.67 29.25 -3.49
C ASP A 75 13.75 29.94 -4.33
N GLU A 76 13.56 31.18 -4.75
CA GLU A 76 14.62 31.86 -5.56
C GLU A 76 15.88 32.24 -4.75
N LYS A 77 15.81 32.27 -3.43
CA LYS A 77 16.99 32.61 -2.56
C LYS A 77 17.72 31.38 -2.00
N LYS A 78 17.21 30.14 -2.20
CA LYS A 78 17.87 28.89 -1.76
C LYS A 78 18.61 28.14 -2.87
N LYS A 79 18.64 28.67 -4.11
CA LYS A 79 19.23 27.97 -5.26
C LYS A 79 20.76 27.92 -5.29
N GLN A 80 21.48 28.49 -4.33
CA GLN A 80 22.94 28.53 -4.36
C GLN A 80 23.65 27.61 -3.38
N ALA A 81 22.96 26.77 -2.61
CA ALA A 81 23.58 25.94 -1.57
C ALA A 81 23.49 24.41 -1.76
N ASP A 82 23.01 23.90 -2.90
CA ASP A 82 22.76 22.47 -3.10
C ASP A 82 23.50 21.89 -4.33
N GLU A 83 24.80 22.16 -4.42
CA GLU A 83 25.67 21.48 -5.40
C GLU A 83 26.22 20.15 -4.82
N GLY A 84 25.32 19.26 -4.42
CA GLY A 84 25.67 17.86 -4.23
C GLY A 84 26.12 17.23 -5.56
N LYS A 85 26.94 16.19 -5.49
CA LYS A 85 27.45 15.48 -6.68
C LYS A 85 26.29 15.15 -7.63
N LYS A 86 26.38 15.57 -8.89
CA LYS A 86 25.39 15.33 -9.93
C LYS A 86 25.42 13.86 -10.38
N TRP A 87 24.96 12.97 -9.53
CA TRP A 87 24.75 11.58 -9.91
C TRP A 87 23.38 11.42 -10.53
N SER A 88 23.28 10.61 -11.60
CA SER A 88 21.99 10.15 -12.10
C SER A 88 21.37 9.14 -11.12
N VAL A 89 20.10 8.82 -11.31
CA VAL A 89 19.40 7.80 -10.50
C VAL A 89 20.09 6.46 -10.64
N GLU A 90 20.45 6.07 -11.87
CA GLU A 90 21.12 4.83 -12.18
C GLU A 90 22.51 4.75 -11.52
N GLU A 91 23.24 5.86 -11.49
CA GLU A 91 24.55 5.92 -10.80
C GLU A 91 24.39 5.73 -9.28
N ILE A 92 23.37 6.35 -8.67
CA ILE A 92 23.05 6.16 -7.25
C ILE A 92 22.77 4.69 -6.98
N LEU A 93 21.85 4.09 -7.74
CA LEU A 93 21.42 2.69 -7.56
C LEU A 93 22.55 1.70 -7.82
N LYS A 94 23.40 1.95 -8.82
CA LYS A 94 24.58 1.12 -9.12
C LYS A 94 25.57 1.06 -7.96
N HIS A 95 25.69 2.13 -7.18
CA HIS A 95 26.59 2.20 -6.04
C HIS A 95 25.94 1.85 -4.70
N CYS A 96 24.65 1.52 -4.69
CA CYS A 96 24.02 0.94 -3.51
C CYS A 96 24.63 -0.40 -3.15
N THR A 97 24.57 -0.75 -1.87
CA THR A 97 24.99 -2.05 -1.34
C THR A 97 23.84 -2.72 -0.63
N LEU A 98 23.79 -4.03 -0.67
CA LEU A 98 22.87 -4.84 0.10
C LEU A 98 23.65 -5.51 1.24
N VAL A 99 23.27 -5.23 2.48
CA VAL A 99 23.89 -5.76 3.70
C VAL A 99 22.79 -6.27 4.61
N ASP A 100 22.79 -7.54 4.91
CA ASP A 100 21.80 -8.21 5.77
C ASP A 100 20.34 -7.91 5.36
N GLY A 101 20.06 -7.93 4.05
CA GLY A 101 18.74 -7.63 3.52
C GLY A 101 18.36 -6.14 3.51
N VAL A 102 19.28 -5.26 3.93
CA VAL A 102 19.07 -3.81 3.95
C VAL A 102 19.81 -3.15 2.79
N LEU A 103 19.09 -2.44 1.92
CA LEU A 103 19.70 -1.64 0.86
C LEU A 103 20.24 -0.33 1.44
N LYS A 104 21.55 -0.14 1.34
CA LYS A 104 22.25 1.07 1.78
C LYS A 104 22.59 1.95 0.59
N LEU A 105 22.28 3.24 0.72
CA LEU A 105 22.75 4.24 -0.24
C LEU A 105 24.23 4.57 -0.03
N PRO A 106 24.95 4.99 -1.09
CA PRO A 106 26.30 5.50 -0.95
C PRO A 106 26.34 6.70 0.00
N GLN A 107 27.37 6.78 0.82
CA GLN A 107 27.56 7.87 1.80
C GLN A 107 28.15 9.11 1.13
N VAL A 108 27.39 9.72 0.21
CA VAL A 108 27.77 10.97 -0.47
C VAL A 108 26.56 11.90 -0.49
N GLN A 109 26.82 13.19 -0.60
CA GLN A 109 25.74 14.15 -0.73
C GLN A 109 25.22 14.15 -2.18
N PHE A 110 23.96 13.85 -2.37
CA PHE A 110 23.27 13.88 -3.67
C PHE A 110 22.53 15.20 -3.85
N ASN A 111 22.25 15.56 -5.12
CA ASN A 111 21.25 16.60 -5.35
C ASN A 111 19.85 16.05 -5.00
N LYS A 112 18.98 16.93 -4.52
CA LYS A 112 17.65 16.55 -4.01
C LYS A 112 16.78 15.83 -5.03
N LYS A 113 16.88 16.22 -6.32
CA LYS A 113 16.03 15.64 -7.38
C LYS A 113 16.42 14.20 -7.64
N SER A 114 17.70 13.89 -7.86
CA SER A 114 18.17 12.52 -8.10
C SER A 114 17.96 11.62 -6.89
N TYR A 115 18.15 12.15 -5.68
CA TYR A 115 17.86 11.41 -4.44
C TYR A 115 16.38 11.05 -4.31
N ALA A 116 15.49 12.02 -4.52
CA ALA A 116 14.04 11.80 -4.42
C ALA A 116 13.56 10.76 -5.45
N GLU A 117 14.12 10.80 -6.65
CA GLU A 117 13.77 9.86 -7.70
C GLU A 117 14.35 8.46 -7.45
N ALA A 118 15.59 8.35 -6.99
CA ALA A 118 16.18 7.07 -6.57
C ALA A 118 15.40 6.43 -5.41
N LYS A 119 15.03 7.24 -4.41
CA LYS A 119 14.16 6.83 -3.32
C LYS A 119 12.83 6.28 -3.84
N LYS A 120 12.18 7.00 -4.76
CA LYS A 120 10.92 6.57 -5.38
C LYS A 120 11.07 5.21 -6.08
N TRP A 121 12.14 4.98 -6.83
CA TRP A 121 12.37 3.69 -7.49
C TRP A 121 12.53 2.54 -6.49
N ILE A 122 13.20 2.79 -5.36
CA ILE A 122 13.35 1.79 -4.29
C ILE A 122 12.00 1.53 -3.60
N GLU A 123 11.21 2.56 -3.35
CA GLU A 123 9.88 2.45 -2.74
C GLU A 123 8.88 1.72 -3.66
N GLU A 124 8.91 1.96 -4.96
CA GLU A 124 8.13 1.22 -5.96
C GLU A 124 8.49 -0.26 -6.03
N ALA A 125 9.72 -0.59 -5.67
CA ALA A 125 10.20 -1.95 -5.50
C ALA A 125 9.89 -2.54 -4.11
N SER A 126 8.99 -1.92 -3.34
CA SER A 126 8.58 -2.27 -1.98
C SER A 126 9.65 -2.04 -0.90
N GLY A 127 10.66 -1.21 -1.17
CA GLY A 127 11.61 -0.77 -0.15
C GLY A 127 11.01 0.29 0.76
N SER A 128 11.22 0.17 2.07
CA SER A 128 10.79 1.13 3.08
C SER A 128 12.00 1.70 3.83
N TRP A 129 12.12 3.03 3.88
CA TRP A 129 13.22 3.66 4.59
C TRP A 129 13.13 3.47 6.10
N GLN A 130 14.19 2.98 6.69
CA GLN A 130 14.34 2.86 8.13
C GLN A 130 15.50 3.75 8.61
N GLY A 131 15.17 4.67 9.50
CA GLY A 131 16.15 5.57 10.13
C GLY A 131 16.86 4.95 11.33
N GLY A 132 17.40 5.80 12.20
CA GLY A 132 18.07 5.38 13.45
C GLY A 132 19.29 4.51 13.19
N LYS A 133 19.35 3.31 13.76
CA LYS A 133 20.49 2.39 13.62
C LYS A 133 20.58 1.72 12.25
N ILE A 134 19.45 1.55 11.56
CA ILE A 134 19.39 0.84 10.28
C ILE A 134 19.92 1.71 9.14
N GLN A 135 19.47 2.95 9.01
CA GLN A 135 19.86 3.91 7.98
C GLN A 135 19.91 3.29 6.57
N GLY A 136 18.77 2.71 6.13
CA GLY A 136 18.67 2.03 4.84
C GLY A 136 17.25 1.63 4.53
N PHE A 137 17.05 1.02 3.37
CA PHE A 137 15.74 0.50 2.96
C PHE A 137 15.64 -0.97 3.30
N THR A 138 14.59 -1.34 4.03
CA THR A 138 14.20 -2.72 4.31
C THR A 138 13.11 -3.16 3.34
N PHE A 139 13.01 -4.45 3.11
CA PHE A 139 12.00 -5.05 2.24
C PHE A 139 11.24 -6.12 3.03
N PRO A 140 9.96 -6.35 2.71
CA PRO A 140 9.15 -7.40 3.36
C PRO A 140 9.44 -8.83 2.84
N PHE A 141 10.44 -8.98 1.96
CA PHE A 141 10.88 -10.23 1.33
C PHE A 141 12.40 -10.17 1.10
N ASN A 142 13.02 -11.26 0.61
CA ASN A 142 14.42 -11.24 0.20
C ASN A 142 14.62 -10.29 -0.99
N PRO A 143 15.36 -9.18 -0.82
CA PRO A 143 15.46 -8.13 -1.84
C PRO A 143 16.48 -8.40 -2.94
N GLU A 144 17.22 -9.51 -2.94
CA GLU A 144 18.34 -9.76 -3.88
C GLU A 144 17.94 -9.61 -5.34
N ARG A 145 16.79 -10.17 -5.73
CA ARG A 145 16.28 -10.07 -7.10
C ARG A 145 15.93 -8.63 -7.48
N VAL A 146 15.22 -7.93 -6.60
CA VAL A 146 14.85 -6.52 -6.81
C VAL A 146 16.08 -5.64 -6.83
N PHE A 147 17.01 -5.88 -5.91
CA PHE A 147 18.27 -5.16 -5.84
C PHE A 147 19.10 -5.32 -7.13
N SER A 148 19.18 -6.53 -7.70
CA SER A 148 19.86 -6.75 -8.98
C SER A 148 19.26 -5.93 -10.11
N ILE A 149 17.93 -5.86 -10.20
CA ILE A 149 17.22 -5.06 -11.23
C ILE A 149 17.52 -3.57 -11.05
N LEU A 150 17.42 -3.07 -9.82
CA LEU A 150 17.72 -1.66 -9.50
C LEU A 150 19.18 -1.32 -9.81
N LYS A 151 20.10 -2.22 -9.50
CA LYS A 151 21.55 -2.04 -9.74
C LYS A 151 21.91 -2.01 -11.22
N GLU A 152 21.12 -2.64 -12.08
CA GLU A 152 21.21 -2.53 -13.53
C GLU A 152 20.65 -1.19 -14.07
N GLY A 153 20.18 -0.29 -13.20
CA GLY A 153 19.56 0.96 -13.59
C GLY A 153 18.15 0.78 -14.18
N LYS A 154 17.50 -0.34 -13.88
CA LYS A 154 16.12 -0.61 -14.32
C LYS A 154 15.13 -0.33 -13.21
N ARG A 155 14.04 0.35 -13.55
CA ARG A 155 12.93 0.60 -12.63
C ARG A 155 12.14 -0.70 -12.40
N CYS A 156 11.88 -1.01 -11.14
CA CYS A 156 11.12 -2.18 -10.73
C CYS A 156 9.89 -1.75 -9.93
N ASN A 157 8.77 -1.52 -10.62
CA ASN A 157 7.50 -1.20 -9.97
C ASN A 157 6.70 -2.49 -9.78
N LEU A 158 6.82 -3.11 -8.61
CA LEU A 158 6.15 -4.37 -8.29
C LEU A 158 4.64 -4.20 -8.18
N GLN A 159 4.18 -3.08 -7.62
CA GLN A 159 2.77 -2.78 -7.51
C GLN A 159 2.10 -2.67 -8.88
N GLN A 160 2.70 -1.95 -9.81
CA GLN A 160 2.18 -1.82 -11.17
C GLN A 160 2.25 -3.14 -11.93
N LYS A 161 3.34 -3.91 -11.76
CA LYS A 161 3.55 -5.16 -12.48
C LYS A 161 2.59 -6.27 -12.07
N TYR A 162 2.32 -6.39 -10.77
CA TYR A 162 1.52 -7.48 -10.21
C TYR A 162 0.15 -7.02 -9.70
N GLN A 163 -0.17 -5.72 -9.80
CA GLN A 163 -1.40 -5.12 -9.24
C GLN A 163 -1.58 -5.49 -7.75
N PHE A 164 -0.45 -5.60 -7.03
CA PHE A 164 -0.45 -6.03 -5.65
C PHE A 164 -0.74 -4.86 -4.71
N PHE A 165 -1.82 -5.01 -3.96
CA PHE A 165 -2.21 -4.14 -2.84
C PHE A 165 -2.44 -5.03 -1.63
N GLU A 166 -1.67 -4.80 -0.56
CA GLU A 166 -1.83 -5.59 0.66
C GLU A 166 -3.15 -5.24 1.34
N THR A 167 -3.99 -6.25 1.58
CA THR A 167 -5.25 -6.07 2.29
C THR A 167 -4.97 -5.73 3.76
N PRO A 168 -5.51 -4.62 4.31
CA PRO A 168 -5.41 -4.33 5.73
C PRO A 168 -5.99 -5.45 6.59
N ALA A 169 -5.42 -5.66 7.78
CA ALA A 169 -5.78 -6.79 8.62
C ALA A 169 -7.24 -6.76 9.09
N ASP A 170 -7.75 -5.59 9.42
CA ASP A 170 -9.13 -5.33 9.80
C ASP A 170 -10.11 -5.62 8.65
N VAL A 171 -9.75 -5.25 7.43
CA VAL A 171 -10.53 -5.58 6.23
C VAL A 171 -10.52 -7.09 5.97
N ALA A 172 -9.37 -7.76 6.15
CA ALA A 172 -9.28 -9.21 6.00
C ALA A 172 -10.15 -9.95 7.04
N ASP A 173 -10.15 -9.50 8.30
CA ASP A 173 -11.01 -10.05 9.35
C ASP A 173 -12.49 -9.85 9.04
N TRP A 174 -12.85 -8.68 8.54
CA TRP A 174 -14.21 -8.38 8.15
C TRP A 174 -14.69 -9.27 6.99
N LEU A 175 -13.85 -9.48 5.96
CA LEU A 175 -14.18 -10.35 4.83
C LEU A 175 -14.41 -11.82 5.27
N VAL A 176 -13.60 -12.32 6.21
CA VAL A 176 -13.78 -13.67 6.77
C VAL A 176 -15.09 -13.76 7.55
N MET A 177 -15.45 -12.72 8.30
CA MET A 177 -16.74 -12.65 9.00
C MET A 177 -17.92 -12.66 8.02
N LEU A 178 -17.85 -11.90 6.92
CA LEU A 178 -18.89 -11.85 5.87
C LEU A 178 -19.06 -13.19 5.13
N ALA A 179 -18.02 -14.01 5.07
CA ALA A 179 -18.12 -15.35 4.50
C ALA A 179 -19.00 -16.34 5.33
N GLY A 180 -19.59 -15.86 6.43
CA GLY A 180 -20.49 -16.64 7.26
C GLY A 180 -19.79 -17.57 8.27
N GLY A 181 -18.49 -17.36 8.49
CA GLY A 181 -17.64 -18.17 9.36
C GLY A 181 -16.94 -19.29 8.60
N ILE A 182 -15.85 -19.77 9.17
CA ILE A 182 -15.02 -20.84 8.62
C ILE A 182 -15.05 -22.03 9.58
N ARG A 183 -15.27 -23.24 9.06
CA ARG A 183 -15.31 -24.48 9.84
C ARG A 183 -14.11 -25.37 9.52
N GLU A 184 -13.80 -26.30 10.41
CA GLU A 184 -12.65 -27.21 10.24
C GLU A 184 -12.76 -28.14 9.04
N ASP A 185 -13.98 -28.45 8.62
CA ASP A 185 -14.30 -29.31 7.47
C ASP A 185 -14.47 -28.54 6.15
N ASP A 186 -14.33 -27.23 6.17
CA ASP A 186 -14.39 -26.41 4.97
C ASP A 186 -13.15 -26.60 4.09
N THR A 187 -13.33 -26.46 2.79
CA THR A 187 -12.25 -26.34 1.81
C THR A 187 -12.14 -24.89 1.41
N VAL A 188 -11.02 -24.25 1.75
CA VAL A 188 -10.80 -22.85 1.47
C VAL A 188 -9.76 -22.68 0.38
N LEU A 189 -10.10 -21.88 -0.64
CA LEU A 189 -9.20 -21.51 -1.73
C LEU A 189 -8.99 -19.99 -1.72
N GLU A 190 -7.73 -19.56 -1.62
CA GLU A 190 -7.31 -18.17 -1.79
C GLU A 190 -6.48 -18.02 -3.08
N PRO A 191 -7.09 -17.57 -4.19
CA PRO A 191 -6.43 -17.55 -5.49
C PRO A 191 -5.44 -16.40 -5.70
N SER A 192 -5.36 -15.44 -4.80
CA SER A 192 -4.51 -14.25 -4.89
C SER A 192 -3.93 -13.89 -3.53
N ALA A 193 -3.23 -14.84 -2.93
CA ALA A 193 -2.89 -14.82 -1.50
C ALA A 193 -2.05 -13.60 -1.03
N GLY A 194 -1.35 -12.93 -1.96
CA GLY A 194 -0.50 -11.81 -1.61
C GLY A 194 0.52 -12.20 -0.54
N ARG A 195 0.53 -11.47 0.57
CA ARG A 195 1.31 -11.78 1.78
C ARG A 195 0.49 -12.49 2.85
N GLY A 196 -0.61 -13.14 2.45
CA GLY A 196 -1.41 -13.97 3.32
C GLY A 196 -2.26 -13.19 4.32
N ALA A 197 -2.72 -12.00 4.01
CA ALA A 197 -3.59 -11.22 4.89
C ALA A 197 -4.88 -11.97 5.18
N LEU A 198 -5.56 -12.49 4.15
CA LEU A 198 -6.76 -13.32 4.28
C LEU A 198 -6.44 -14.66 4.94
N ILE A 199 -5.35 -15.34 4.56
CA ILE A 199 -4.93 -16.60 5.18
C ILE A 199 -4.77 -16.44 6.70
N LYS A 200 -4.11 -15.36 7.14
CA LYS A 200 -3.96 -15.05 8.57
C LYS A 200 -5.30 -14.79 9.25
N ALA A 201 -6.23 -14.10 8.59
CA ALA A 201 -7.56 -13.85 9.11
C ALA A 201 -8.37 -15.16 9.22
N ILE A 202 -8.30 -16.01 8.20
CA ILE A 202 -8.92 -17.35 8.17
C ILE A 202 -8.39 -18.19 9.32
N HIS A 203 -7.07 -18.28 9.52
CA HIS A 203 -6.48 -19.04 10.62
C HIS A 203 -6.74 -18.42 12.00
N ARG A 204 -7.02 -17.12 12.12
CA ARG A 204 -7.53 -16.54 13.38
C ARG A 204 -8.94 -17.01 13.68
N ALA A 205 -9.79 -17.14 12.66
CA ALA A 205 -11.17 -17.62 12.81
C ALA A 205 -11.24 -19.14 13.02
N CYS A 206 -10.46 -19.91 12.27
CA CYS A 206 -10.38 -21.37 12.37
C CYS A 206 -8.93 -21.86 12.16
N PRO A 207 -8.16 -22.07 13.25
CA PRO A 207 -6.74 -22.41 13.17
C PRO A 207 -6.43 -23.75 12.48
N SER A 208 -7.37 -24.69 12.44
CA SER A 208 -7.19 -26.03 11.90
C SER A 208 -7.57 -26.16 10.42
N VAL A 209 -8.22 -25.14 9.83
CA VAL A 209 -8.66 -25.21 8.44
C VAL A 209 -7.48 -25.22 7.46
N ILE A 210 -7.58 -26.06 6.44
CA ILE A 210 -6.58 -26.11 5.38
C ILE A 210 -6.95 -25.08 4.30
N VAL A 211 -6.01 -24.19 4.00
CA VAL A 211 -6.17 -23.18 2.95
C VAL A 211 -5.24 -23.53 1.79
N GLU A 212 -5.83 -23.83 0.63
CA GLU A 212 -5.10 -23.87 -0.63
C GLU A 212 -4.95 -22.44 -1.14
N CYS A 213 -3.73 -22.04 -1.51
CA CYS A 213 -3.50 -20.67 -1.96
C CYS A 213 -2.58 -20.59 -3.17
N TYR A 214 -2.81 -19.56 -3.99
CA TYR A 214 -2.01 -19.25 -5.17
C TYR A 214 -1.51 -17.82 -5.08
N GLU A 215 -0.30 -17.58 -5.57
CA GLU A 215 0.31 -16.24 -5.63
C GLU A 215 1.21 -16.14 -6.87
N LEU A 216 1.02 -15.07 -7.66
CA LEU A 216 1.76 -14.82 -8.88
C LEU A 216 3.14 -14.21 -8.62
N MET A 217 3.22 -13.29 -7.64
CA MET A 217 4.45 -12.56 -7.33
C MET A 217 5.44 -13.44 -6.56
N PRO A 218 6.64 -13.74 -7.13
CA PRO A 218 7.60 -14.63 -6.48
C PRO A 218 8.00 -14.21 -5.08
N GLU A 219 8.17 -12.90 -4.86
CA GLU A 219 8.55 -12.31 -3.58
C GLU A 219 7.50 -12.59 -2.49
N ASN A 220 6.22 -12.57 -2.85
CA ASN A 220 5.14 -12.90 -1.92
C ASN A 220 5.07 -14.42 -1.66
N ARG A 221 5.35 -15.27 -2.66
CA ARG A 221 5.41 -16.73 -2.46
C ARG A 221 6.46 -17.13 -1.43
N GLU A 222 7.66 -16.52 -1.47
CA GLU A 222 8.69 -16.75 -0.47
C GLU A 222 8.18 -16.40 0.94
N PHE A 223 7.46 -15.30 1.06
CA PHE A 223 6.85 -14.89 2.33
C PHE A 223 5.78 -15.86 2.81
N LEU A 224 4.91 -16.35 1.92
CA LEU A 224 3.85 -17.33 2.27
C LEU A 224 4.43 -18.62 2.85
N HIS A 225 5.56 -19.10 2.36
CA HIS A 225 6.26 -20.27 2.93
C HIS A 225 6.71 -20.08 4.38
N THR A 226 6.77 -18.84 4.88
CA THR A 226 7.08 -18.57 6.29
C THR A 226 5.85 -18.59 7.20
N LEU A 227 4.64 -18.67 6.62
CA LEU A 227 3.37 -18.69 7.36
C LEU A 227 2.85 -20.10 7.61
N SER A 228 3.43 -21.11 6.97
CA SER A 228 3.07 -22.55 7.07
C SER A 228 3.74 -23.21 8.26
#